data_b347385643e6a936b2e175040645c190
#
_entry.id   b347385643e6a936b2e175040645c190
#
_cell.length_a   1.000
_cell.length_b   1.000
_cell.length_c   1.000
_cell.angle_alpha   90.00
_cell.angle_beta   90.00
_cell.angle_gamma   90.00
#
_symmetry.space_group_name_H-M   'P 1'
#
loop_
_entity.id
_entity.type
_entity.pdbx_description
1 polymer ?
#
loop_
_entity_poly.entity_id
_entity_poly.type
_entity_poly.pdbx_seq_one_letter_code
_entity_poly.pdbx_strand_id
1 'polypeptide(L)'
;MTIRSLLALGLLALASLAQAQNPRVLLDTDRGPMLLELDSTRAPNTVANFLAYVDNGGYNSTLMQRAVRNFVVQGGRFKDTGAEVPQRPAIGSERNNGLSNTLGTIAMALSGNPPNVSSATSDFFINTGNNAAALDPNFTVFGRLVFGFRALDALNNNPVFTNSDQPIRIPLLKRAVRVAPGEFPILPVHTATWYDPNNSGKGFLIEVAHAAGTDANPMLVVSWYDFFEGRQIWMIGIAPFAWGAHQVEVPLQISTGAQFGPAFNPNQVTSNPNWGRLTVRFTSCDTGSFSYTSIYGNGTIPVKALTSPTTESCTGG
;
A
#
# COMPACT_ATOMS: atom_id res chain seq x y z
N MET A 1 69.51 -9.52 19.50
CA MET A 1 68.80 -8.24 19.37
C MET A 1 67.71 -8.42 18.31
N THR A 2 66.50 -8.72 18.72
CA THR A 2 65.38 -9.03 17.83
C THR A 2 64.34 -7.92 17.92
N ILE A 3 64.14 -7.22 16.80
CA ILE A 3 63.14 -6.14 16.64
C ILE A 3 61.81 -6.79 16.33
N ARG A 4 60.83 -6.67 17.22
CA ARG A 4 59.43 -7.05 16.98
C ARG A 4 58.72 -5.89 16.34
N SER A 5 58.34 -6.04 15.06
CA SER A 5 57.44 -5.13 14.39
C SER A 5 56.00 -5.43 14.73
N LEU A 6 55.32 -4.53 15.40
CA LEU A 6 53.87 -4.53 15.60
C LEU A 6 53.19 -4.00 14.32
N LEU A 7 52.49 -4.87 13.60
CA LEU A 7 51.51 -4.49 12.61
C LEU A 7 50.19 -4.21 13.33
N ALA A 8 49.80 -2.94 13.43
CA ALA A 8 48.46 -2.55 13.82
C ALA A 8 47.54 -2.65 12.59
N LEU A 9 46.73 -3.71 12.50
CA LEU A 9 45.63 -3.82 11.54
C LEU A 9 44.49 -2.89 12.03
N GLY A 10 44.34 -1.73 11.37
CA GLY A 10 43.19 -0.89 11.53
C GLY A 10 41.96 -1.52 10.81
N LEU A 11 41.04 -2.11 11.57
CA LEU A 11 39.69 -2.42 11.08
C LEU A 11 38.96 -1.09 10.83
N LEU A 12 38.92 -0.62 9.58
CA LEU A 12 37.92 0.34 9.16
C LEU A 12 36.56 -0.38 9.15
N ALA A 13 35.76 -0.20 10.18
CA ALA A 13 34.34 -0.51 10.16
C ALA A 13 33.68 0.44 9.16
N LEU A 14 33.43 -0.03 7.95
CA LEU A 14 32.49 0.59 7.02
C LEU A 14 31.09 0.46 7.63
N ALA A 15 30.72 1.45 8.47
CA ALA A 15 29.34 1.69 8.79
C ALA A 15 28.65 2.09 7.48
N SER A 16 28.02 1.12 6.80
CA SER A 16 27.06 1.43 5.75
C SER A 16 26.00 2.32 6.41
N LEU A 17 26.00 3.62 6.06
CA LEU A 17 24.90 4.52 6.34
C LEU A 17 23.69 3.93 5.63
N ALA A 18 22.92 3.12 6.34
CA ALA A 18 21.61 2.71 5.87
C ALA A 18 20.81 4.01 5.71
N GLN A 19 20.73 4.49 4.48
CA GLN A 19 19.90 5.64 4.16
C GLN A 19 18.49 5.27 4.58
N ALA A 20 17.94 5.99 5.56
CA ALA A 20 16.60 5.71 6.07
C ALA A 20 15.64 5.78 4.88
N GLN A 21 15.03 4.64 4.56
CA GLN A 21 14.05 4.58 3.48
C GLN A 21 12.88 5.50 3.80
N ASN A 22 12.39 6.18 2.77
CA ASN A 22 11.26 7.06 2.90
C ASN A 22 10.03 6.34 3.48
N PRO A 23 9.34 6.92 4.47
CA PRO A 23 8.12 6.37 5.01
C PRO A 23 7.05 6.22 3.92
N ARG A 24 6.27 5.14 4.00
CA ARG A 24 5.12 4.92 3.13
C ARG A 24 3.82 4.91 3.93
N VAL A 25 2.76 5.44 3.30
CA VAL A 25 1.41 5.49 3.87
C VAL A 25 0.41 5.04 2.82
N LEU A 26 -0.42 4.07 3.20
CA LEU A 26 -1.58 3.65 2.42
C LEU A 26 -2.78 4.49 2.83
N LEU A 27 -3.37 5.21 1.89
CA LEU A 27 -4.67 5.85 2.00
C LEU A 27 -5.72 4.93 1.36
N ASP A 28 -6.55 4.28 2.17
CA ASP A 28 -7.65 3.45 1.70
C ASP A 28 -8.91 4.31 1.55
N THR A 29 -9.29 4.62 0.32
CA THR A 29 -10.46 5.43 0.01
C THR A 29 -11.61 4.58 -0.54
N ASP A 30 -12.82 5.15 -0.60
CA ASP A 30 -13.96 4.53 -1.28
C ASP A 30 -13.83 4.57 -2.83
N ARG A 31 -12.77 5.19 -3.34
CA ARG A 31 -12.40 5.23 -4.78
C ARG A 31 -11.24 4.28 -5.10
N GLY A 32 -10.70 3.59 -4.11
CA GLY A 32 -9.57 2.68 -4.21
C GLY A 32 -8.37 3.11 -3.36
N PRO A 33 -7.37 2.23 -3.21
CA PRO A 33 -6.18 2.51 -2.42
C PRO A 33 -5.21 3.42 -3.16
N MET A 34 -4.55 4.28 -2.38
CA MET A 34 -3.45 5.14 -2.85
C MET A 34 -2.23 4.94 -1.93
N LEU A 35 -1.08 4.58 -2.48
CA LEU A 35 0.17 4.43 -1.74
C LEU A 35 1.04 5.66 -1.93
N LEU A 36 1.32 6.34 -0.84
CA LEU A 36 2.22 7.49 -0.78
C LEU A 36 3.63 7.07 -0.34
N GLU A 37 4.65 7.71 -0.90
CA GLU A 37 6.01 7.73 -0.41
C GLU A 37 6.35 9.15 0.03
N LEU A 38 6.74 9.31 1.30
CA LEU A 38 6.94 10.61 1.95
C LEU A 38 8.43 10.94 2.02
N ASP A 39 8.81 12.17 1.67
CA ASP A 39 10.21 12.60 1.65
C ASP A 39 10.60 13.22 3.00
N SER A 40 10.99 12.38 3.94
CA SER A 40 11.43 12.82 5.28
C SER A 40 12.79 13.55 5.29
N THR A 41 13.53 13.47 4.21
CA THR A 41 14.80 14.19 4.06
C THR A 41 14.57 15.66 3.71
N ARG A 42 13.64 15.93 2.79
CA ARG A 42 13.37 17.28 2.28
C ARG A 42 12.26 18.02 3.02
N ALA A 43 11.36 17.28 3.69
CA ALA A 43 10.26 17.88 4.46
C ALA A 43 10.06 17.15 5.82
N PRO A 44 11.09 17.11 6.69
CA PRO A 44 11.05 16.29 7.92
C PRO A 44 9.93 16.68 8.88
N ASN A 45 9.67 17.97 9.11
CA ASN A 45 8.63 18.43 10.02
C ASN A 45 7.23 18.17 9.44
N THR A 46 7.06 18.38 8.14
CA THR A 46 5.79 18.15 7.45
C THR A 46 5.45 16.65 7.44
N VAL A 47 6.42 15.80 7.13
CA VAL A 47 6.27 14.34 7.20
C VAL A 47 5.95 13.88 8.62
N ALA A 48 6.67 14.38 9.63
CA ALA A 48 6.41 14.04 11.02
C ALA A 48 4.99 14.45 11.46
N ASN A 49 4.52 15.64 11.06
CA ASN A 49 3.16 16.11 11.33
C ASN A 49 2.12 15.21 10.68
N PHE A 50 2.25 14.92 9.39
CA PHE A 50 1.33 14.04 8.65
C PHE A 50 1.27 12.64 9.28
N LEU A 51 2.42 12.05 9.59
CA LEU A 51 2.52 10.74 10.21
C LEU A 51 1.90 10.70 11.61
N ALA A 52 1.95 11.79 12.36
CA ALA A 52 1.30 11.85 13.67
C ALA A 52 -0.24 11.77 13.57
N TYR A 53 -0.85 12.30 12.50
CA TYR A 53 -2.28 12.10 12.23
C TYR A 53 -2.58 10.69 11.72
N VAL A 54 -1.68 10.07 10.96
CA VAL A 54 -1.81 8.67 10.55
C VAL A 54 -1.79 7.75 11.76
N ASP A 55 -0.78 7.92 12.64
CA ASP A 55 -0.53 7.02 13.77
C ASP A 55 -1.61 7.07 14.84
N ASN A 56 -2.21 8.24 15.06
CA ASN A 56 -3.32 8.39 16.02
C ASN A 56 -4.70 8.13 15.42
N GLY A 57 -4.78 7.71 14.15
CA GLY A 57 -6.05 7.48 13.45
C GLY A 57 -6.81 8.77 13.10
N GLY A 58 -6.15 9.92 13.15
CA GLY A 58 -6.77 11.22 12.86
C GLY A 58 -7.37 11.29 11.47
N TYR A 59 -6.80 10.60 10.50
CA TYR A 59 -7.30 10.56 9.13
C TYR A 59 -8.35 9.47 8.86
N ASN A 60 -8.59 8.54 9.80
CA ASN A 60 -9.60 7.51 9.60
C ASN A 60 -10.99 8.14 9.55
N SER A 61 -11.83 7.67 8.63
CA SER A 61 -13.18 8.19 8.38
C SER A 61 -13.19 9.72 8.12
N THR A 62 -12.25 10.21 7.31
CA THR A 62 -12.23 11.62 6.89
C THR A 62 -12.70 11.78 5.45
N LEU A 63 -13.17 12.97 5.14
CA LEU A 63 -13.71 13.35 3.85
C LEU A 63 -12.62 13.92 2.93
N MET A 64 -12.72 13.62 1.63
CA MET A 64 -12.03 14.36 0.57
C MET A 64 -12.96 15.49 0.13
N GLN A 65 -13.00 16.56 0.93
CA GLN A 65 -14.06 17.57 0.93
C GLN A 65 -14.02 18.54 -0.25
N ARG A 66 -12.91 18.60 -1.00
CA ARG A 66 -12.75 19.52 -2.13
C ARG A 66 -12.08 18.82 -3.30
N ALA A 67 -12.62 19.03 -4.49
CA ALA A 67 -12.06 18.53 -5.75
C ALA A 67 -12.11 19.61 -6.82
N VAL A 68 -10.94 20.04 -7.28
CA VAL A 68 -10.81 20.98 -8.42
C VAL A 68 -10.16 20.22 -9.55
N ARG A 69 -10.93 19.97 -10.60
CA ARG A 69 -10.50 19.15 -11.72
C ARG A 69 -9.21 19.66 -12.36
N ASN A 70 -8.25 18.75 -12.58
CA ASN A 70 -6.91 19.03 -13.12
C ASN A 70 -6.10 20.02 -12.28
N PHE A 71 -6.45 20.14 -11.00
CA PHE A 71 -5.74 20.98 -10.05
C PHE A 71 -5.41 20.19 -8.78
N VAL A 72 -6.35 20.06 -7.84
CA VAL A 72 -6.12 19.33 -6.59
C VAL A 72 -7.36 18.59 -6.12
N VAL A 73 -7.15 17.50 -5.36
CA VAL A 73 -8.14 16.91 -4.45
C VAL A 73 -7.64 17.08 -3.02
N GLN A 74 -8.49 17.58 -2.12
CA GLN A 74 -8.12 17.97 -0.75
C GLN A 74 -8.96 17.24 0.28
N GLY A 75 -8.33 16.79 1.36
CA GLY A 75 -8.95 16.07 2.46
C GLY A 75 -8.23 16.31 3.78
N GLY A 76 -8.64 15.56 4.81
CA GLY A 76 -7.97 15.54 6.10
C GLY A 76 -8.48 16.56 7.12
N ARG A 77 -9.55 17.32 6.81
CA ARG A 77 -10.11 18.31 7.74
C ARG A 77 -11.34 17.80 8.48
N PHE A 78 -12.26 17.17 7.78
CA PHE A 78 -13.55 16.80 8.34
C PHE A 78 -13.69 15.28 8.40
N LYS A 79 -14.27 14.79 9.49
CA LYS A 79 -14.76 13.43 9.63
C LYS A 79 -16.05 13.24 8.82
N ASP A 80 -16.42 12.00 8.54
CA ASP A 80 -17.70 11.63 7.94
C ASP A 80 -18.92 12.05 8.78
N THR A 81 -18.72 12.24 10.08
CA THR A 81 -19.71 12.81 11.01
C THR A 81 -19.90 14.32 10.88
N GLY A 82 -19.08 15.00 10.06
CA GLY A 82 -19.04 16.46 9.94
C GLY A 82 -18.18 17.16 10.99
N ALA A 83 -17.66 16.45 11.99
CA ALA A 83 -16.73 17.01 12.97
C ALA A 83 -15.37 17.33 12.35
N GLU A 84 -14.70 18.39 12.79
CA GLU A 84 -13.32 18.65 12.40
C GLU A 84 -12.36 17.62 13.05
N VAL A 85 -11.31 17.25 12.31
CA VAL A 85 -10.20 16.49 12.88
C VAL A 85 -9.54 17.33 13.97
N PRO A 86 -9.28 16.79 15.17
CA PRO A 86 -8.61 17.52 16.23
C PRO A 86 -7.25 18.07 15.74
N GLN A 87 -7.09 19.39 15.76
CA GLN A 87 -5.92 20.04 15.19
C GLN A 87 -4.73 19.97 16.15
N ARG A 88 -3.57 19.59 15.62
CA ARG A 88 -2.27 19.75 16.27
C ARG A 88 -1.79 21.19 16.08
N PRO A 89 -0.78 21.66 16.83
CA PRO A 89 -0.14 22.94 16.55
C PRO A 89 0.30 23.05 15.09
N ALA A 90 0.11 24.21 14.50
CA ALA A 90 0.54 24.48 13.14
C ALA A 90 2.07 24.38 13.02
N ILE A 91 2.54 23.93 11.86
CA ILE A 91 3.96 23.74 11.57
C ILE A 91 4.51 24.84 10.68
N GLY A 92 5.81 25.09 10.80
CA GLY A 92 6.53 25.99 9.90
C GLY A 92 6.63 25.45 8.48
N SER A 93 6.77 26.37 7.53
CA SER A 93 6.87 26.02 6.10
C SER A 93 8.22 25.41 5.74
N GLU A 94 8.20 24.35 4.95
CA GLU A 94 9.38 23.73 4.31
C GLU A 94 9.29 23.83 2.77
N ARG A 95 8.58 24.83 2.21
CA ARG A 95 8.25 24.94 0.78
C ARG A 95 9.44 25.04 -0.18
N ASN A 96 10.58 25.56 0.29
CA ASN A 96 11.78 25.71 -0.56
C ASN A 96 12.69 24.47 -0.51
N ASN A 97 12.13 23.28 -0.50
CA ASN A 97 12.84 22.02 -0.29
C ASN A 97 13.25 21.29 -1.60
N GLY A 98 13.04 21.93 -2.75
CA GLY A 98 13.36 21.37 -4.07
C GLY A 98 12.33 20.36 -4.59
N LEU A 99 11.21 20.16 -3.88
CA LEU A 99 10.04 19.44 -4.39
C LEU A 99 9.06 20.41 -5.03
N SER A 100 8.29 19.93 -6.02
CA SER A 100 7.37 20.76 -6.80
C SER A 100 5.98 20.14 -6.84
N ASN A 101 4.95 21.00 -6.91
CA ASN A 101 3.53 20.62 -6.99
C ASN A 101 3.18 20.11 -8.40
N THR A 102 3.56 18.88 -8.69
CA THR A 102 3.27 18.20 -9.95
C THR A 102 2.28 17.04 -9.74
N LEU A 103 1.75 16.47 -10.83
CA LEU A 103 0.79 15.37 -10.76
C LEU A 103 1.23 14.26 -9.78
N GLY A 104 0.32 13.89 -8.87
CA GLY A 104 0.54 12.83 -7.88
C GLY A 104 1.34 13.25 -6.64
N THR A 105 1.86 14.49 -6.55
CA THR A 105 2.52 14.95 -5.34
C THR A 105 1.51 15.36 -4.27
N ILE A 106 1.88 15.18 -2.99
CA ILE A 106 1.08 15.58 -1.84
C ILE A 106 1.70 16.77 -1.13
N ALA A 107 0.87 17.74 -0.76
CA ALA A 107 1.26 18.93 -0.02
C ALA A 107 0.27 19.26 1.09
N MET A 108 0.71 20.01 2.13
CA MET A 108 -0.19 20.50 3.18
C MET A 108 -0.98 21.71 2.70
N ALA A 109 -2.28 21.70 2.99
CA ALA A 109 -3.13 22.87 2.78
C ALA A 109 -2.88 23.93 3.86
N LEU A 110 -3.15 25.18 3.51
CA LEU A 110 -2.91 26.35 4.35
C LEU A 110 -4.20 27.16 4.54
N SER A 111 -4.27 27.90 5.63
CA SER A 111 -5.35 28.84 5.89
C SER A 111 -5.01 30.26 5.39
N GLY A 112 -6.07 31.06 5.15
CA GLY A 112 -5.94 32.47 4.77
C GLY A 112 -5.89 32.72 3.27
N ASN A 113 -6.14 33.98 2.91
CA ASN A 113 -5.99 34.49 1.55
C ASN A 113 -5.38 35.93 1.64
N PRO A 114 -4.07 36.10 1.35
CA PRO A 114 -3.12 35.09 0.84
C PRO A 114 -2.83 33.96 1.85
N PRO A 115 -2.35 32.80 1.39
CA PRO A 115 -2.07 31.65 2.26
C PRO A 115 -1.02 31.98 3.33
N ASN A 116 -1.33 31.67 4.59
CA ASN A 116 -0.34 31.74 5.68
C ASN A 116 0.54 30.48 5.64
N VAL A 117 1.78 30.63 5.21
CA VAL A 117 2.74 29.53 4.99
C VAL A 117 3.09 28.73 6.25
N SER A 118 2.75 29.24 7.44
CA SER A 118 2.98 28.59 8.74
C SER A 118 1.68 28.14 9.40
N SER A 119 0.61 27.87 8.63
CA SER A 119 -0.70 27.47 9.14
C SER A 119 -1.06 26.00 8.90
N ALA A 120 -0.14 25.21 8.37
CA ALA A 120 -0.41 23.80 8.07
C ALA A 120 -0.68 22.99 9.35
N THR A 121 -1.77 22.20 9.34
CA THR A 121 -2.19 21.34 10.45
C THR A 121 -2.51 19.93 9.95
N SER A 122 -3.80 19.57 9.75
CA SER A 122 -4.22 18.25 9.25
C SER A 122 -4.55 18.23 7.75
N ASP A 123 -5.01 19.36 7.21
CA ASP A 123 -5.44 19.42 5.81
C ASP A 123 -4.30 19.16 4.84
N PHE A 124 -4.54 18.28 3.87
CA PHE A 124 -3.60 18.01 2.78
C PHE A 124 -4.32 18.02 1.44
N PHE A 125 -3.57 18.15 0.36
CA PHE A 125 -4.09 17.92 -0.99
C PHE A 125 -3.11 17.09 -1.81
N ILE A 126 -3.67 16.40 -2.81
CA ILE A 126 -2.91 15.66 -3.83
C ILE A 126 -3.11 16.40 -5.15
N ASN A 127 -2.01 16.70 -5.83
CA ASN A 127 -2.04 17.37 -7.12
C ASN A 127 -2.58 16.42 -8.21
N THR A 128 -3.57 16.88 -8.97
CA THR A 128 -4.15 16.16 -10.11
C THR A 128 -3.72 16.75 -11.45
N GLY A 129 -2.79 17.71 -11.42
CA GLY A 129 -2.18 18.35 -12.57
C GLY A 129 -0.79 18.90 -12.24
N ASN A 130 -0.15 19.57 -13.19
CA ASN A 130 1.08 20.32 -12.95
C ASN A 130 0.74 21.71 -12.44
N ASN A 131 0.88 21.94 -11.16
CA ASN A 131 0.50 23.16 -10.46
C ASN A 131 1.69 23.96 -9.94
N ALA A 132 2.91 23.63 -10.36
CA ALA A 132 4.15 24.22 -9.87
C ALA A 132 4.12 25.76 -9.82
N ALA A 133 3.76 26.39 -10.91
CA ALA A 133 3.75 27.86 -11.00
C ALA A 133 2.77 28.52 -9.99
N ALA A 134 1.66 27.86 -9.69
CA ALA A 134 0.64 28.39 -8.79
C ALA A 134 0.89 28.07 -7.32
N LEU A 135 1.44 26.90 -7.01
CA LEU A 135 1.47 26.37 -5.63
C LEU A 135 2.86 26.35 -5.00
N ASP A 136 3.95 26.18 -5.75
CA ASP A 136 5.31 26.14 -5.19
C ASP A 136 5.69 27.39 -4.38
N PRO A 137 5.22 28.60 -4.72
CA PRO A 137 5.53 29.78 -3.92
C PRO A 137 5.06 29.70 -2.46
N ASN A 138 4.04 28.88 -2.14
CA ASN A 138 3.44 28.87 -0.81
C ASN A 138 3.37 27.48 -0.16
N PHE A 139 3.16 26.41 -0.92
CA PHE A 139 2.78 25.10 -0.38
C PHE A 139 3.96 24.13 -0.33
N THR A 140 4.13 23.48 0.82
CA THR A 140 5.17 22.48 1.05
C THR A 140 4.75 21.13 0.49
N VAL A 141 5.38 20.68 -0.60
CA VAL A 141 5.33 19.29 -1.04
C VAL A 141 6.17 18.44 -0.09
N PHE A 142 5.63 17.28 0.33
CA PHE A 142 6.32 16.39 1.28
C PHE A 142 6.29 14.91 0.89
N GLY A 143 5.77 14.58 -0.29
CA GLY A 143 5.70 13.21 -0.79
C GLY A 143 5.04 13.11 -2.14
N ARG A 144 4.89 11.87 -2.59
CA ARG A 144 4.28 11.57 -3.89
C ARG A 144 3.51 10.25 -3.86
N LEU A 145 2.55 10.13 -4.74
CA LEU A 145 1.85 8.88 -5.04
C LEU A 145 2.80 7.94 -5.79
N VAL A 146 2.89 6.69 -5.34
CA VAL A 146 3.67 5.62 -5.99
C VAL A 146 2.78 4.49 -6.51
N PHE A 147 1.50 4.45 -6.08
CA PHE A 147 0.47 3.55 -6.58
C PHE A 147 -0.91 4.15 -6.32
N GLY A 148 -1.91 3.84 -7.18
CA GLY A 148 -3.30 4.27 -7.01
C GLY A 148 -3.68 5.50 -7.86
N PHE A 149 -3.02 5.74 -9.00
CA PHE A 149 -3.36 6.83 -9.92
C PHE A 149 -4.79 6.73 -10.46
N ARG A 150 -5.35 5.51 -10.58
CA ARG A 150 -6.78 5.35 -10.95
C ARG A 150 -7.72 5.86 -9.86
N ALA A 151 -7.39 5.63 -8.59
CA ALA A 151 -8.14 6.19 -7.48
C ALA A 151 -8.04 7.72 -7.47
N LEU A 152 -6.83 8.26 -7.71
CA LEU A 152 -6.62 9.70 -7.84
C LEU A 152 -7.43 10.28 -9.02
N ASP A 153 -7.46 9.61 -10.17
CA ASP A 153 -8.25 10.04 -11.33
C ASP A 153 -9.76 10.00 -11.04
N ALA A 154 -10.23 8.96 -10.34
CA ALA A 154 -11.62 8.88 -9.90
C ALA A 154 -12.01 10.03 -8.93
N LEU A 155 -11.08 10.44 -8.06
CA LEU A 155 -11.25 11.62 -7.19
C LEU A 155 -11.24 12.92 -8.00
N ASN A 156 -10.32 13.06 -8.96
CA ASN A 156 -10.21 14.22 -9.84
C ASN A 156 -11.47 14.44 -10.71
N ASN A 157 -12.07 13.35 -11.18
CA ASN A 157 -13.26 13.38 -12.04
C ASN A 157 -14.59 13.32 -11.26
N ASN A 158 -14.55 13.41 -9.91
CA ASN A 158 -15.76 13.37 -9.11
C ASN A 158 -16.64 14.60 -9.41
N PRO A 159 -17.96 14.41 -9.70
CA PRO A 159 -18.86 15.52 -9.93
C PRO A 159 -18.94 16.44 -8.71
N VAL A 160 -18.90 17.76 -8.97
CA VAL A 160 -19.01 18.81 -7.94
C VAL A 160 -20.30 19.59 -8.11
N PHE A 161 -20.77 20.26 -7.07
CA PHE A 161 -21.90 21.18 -7.17
C PHE A 161 -21.55 22.37 -8.06
N THR A 162 -22.54 22.88 -8.77
CA THR A 162 -22.39 24.07 -9.63
C THR A 162 -21.85 25.25 -8.81
N ASN A 163 -20.81 25.90 -9.32
CA ASN A 163 -20.12 27.01 -8.67
C ASN A 163 -19.48 26.66 -7.31
N SER A 164 -19.11 25.40 -7.11
CA SER A 164 -18.46 24.93 -5.91
C SER A 164 -17.39 23.89 -6.27
N ASP A 165 -16.36 23.80 -5.42
CA ASP A 165 -15.35 22.74 -5.48
C ASP A 165 -15.75 21.53 -4.62
N GLN A 166 -16.95 21.54 -4.04
CA GLN A 166 -17.43 20.47 -3.17
C GLN A 166 -18.01 19.33 -4.02
N PRO A 167 -17.51 18.10 -3.84
CA PRO A 167 -18.07 16.92 -4.48
C PRO A 167 -19.55 16.69 -4.11
N ILE A 168 -20.40 16.35 -5.09
CA ILE A 168 -21.81 16.00 -4.86
C ILE A 168 -21.92 14.76 -3.95
N ARG A 169 -21.05 13.79 -4.17
CA ARG A 169 -20.79 12.68 -3.27
C ARG A 169 -19.37 12.82 -2.76
N ILE A 170 -19.24 13.26 -1.52
CA ILE A 170 -17.92 13.50 -0.93
C ILE A 170 -17.24 12.14 -0.71
N PRO A 171 -16.09 11.89 -1.36
CA PRO A 171 -15.38 10.64 -1.19
C PRO A 171 -14.84 10.48 0.24
N LEU A 172 -14.81 9.23 0.70
CA LEU A 172 -14.38 8.88 2.04
C LEU A 172 -12.95 8.33 2.02
N LEU A 173 -12.07 8.90 2.82
CA LEU A 173 -10.84 8.28 3.27
C LEU A 173 -11.18 7.39 4.48
N LYS A 174 -11.36 6.09 4.24
CA LYS A 174 -11.76 5.12 5.27
C LYS A 174 -10.69 4.99 6.34
N ARG A 175 -9.42 4.93 5.92
CA ARG A 175 -8.27 4.82 6.82
C ARG A 175 -6.98 5.28 6.16
N ALA A 176 -6.03 5.72 6.98
CA ALA A 176 -4.65 5.96 6.60
C ALA A 176 -3.76 5.11 7.51
N VAL A 177 -2.90 4.28 6.94
CA VAL A 177 -2.04 3.36 7.71
C VAL A 177 -0.61 3.40 7.21
N ARG A 178 0.36 3.27 8.12
CA ARG A 178 1.76 3.12 7.73
C ARG A 178 1.99 1.79 7.03
N VAL A 179 2.86 1.83 6.04
CA VAL A 179 3.47 0.66 5.42
C VAL A 179 4.95 0.64 5.80
N ALA A 180 5.53 -0.53 5.98
CA ALA A 180 6.95 -0.65 6.27
C ALA A 180 7.77 0.05 5.15
N PRO A 181 8.80 0.84 5.49
CA PRO A 181 9.57 1.60 4.53
C PRO A 181 10.13 0.71 3.42
N GLY A 182 9.98 1.13 2.16
CA GLY A 182 10.43 0.36 0.99
C GLY A 182 9.57 -0.85 0.63
N GLU A 183 8.64 -1.27 1.49
CA GLU A 183 7.77 -2.42 1.24
C GLU A 183 6.53 -2.02 0.41
N PHE A 184 5.95 -3.01 -0.28
CA PHE A 184 4.70 -2.86 -1.01
C PHE A 184 3.58 -3.58 -0.25
N PRO A 185 2.49 -2.91 0.13
CA PRO A 185 1.42 -3.52 0.91
C PRO A 185 0.61 -4.50 0.04
N ILE A 186 -0.01 -5.48 0.70
CA ILE A 186 -0.99 -6.36 0.05
C ILE A 186 -2.25 -5.54 -0.26
N LEU A 187 -2.63 -5.50 -1.53
CA LEU A 187 -3.73 -4.68 -2.06
C LEU A 187 -4.68 -5.51 -2.93
N PRO A 188 -5.90 -5.05 -3.18
CA PRO A 188 -6.85 -5.72 -4.08
C PRO A 188 -6.30 -6.02 -5.49
N VAL A 189 -5.37 -5.20 -5.99
CA VAL A 189 -4.70 -5.41 -7.29
C VAL A 189 -3.98 -6.77 -7.39
N HIS A 190 -3.62 -7.39 -6.25
CA HIS A 190 -2.99 -8.71 -6.22
C HIS A 190 -3.97 -9.87 -6.42
N THR A 191 -5.28 -9.62 -6.49
CA THR A 191 -6.27 -10.61 -6.90
C THR A 191 -6.03 -10.97 -8.36
N ALA A 192 -5.28 -12.06 -8.58
CA ALA A 192 -4.75 -12.41 -9.89
C ALA A 192 -4.29 -13.88 -9.92
N THR A 193 -4.02 -14.35 -11.13
CA THR A 193 -3.23 -15.57 -11.36
C THR A 193 -1.74 -15.18 -11.33
N TRP A 194 -0.95 -15.93 -10.56
CA TRP A 194 0.49 -15.74 -10.38
C TRP A 194 1.25 -16.98 -10.80
N TYR A 195 2.43 -16.82 -11.36
CA TYR A 195 3.27 -17.93 -11.81
C TYR A 195 4.75 -17.68 -11.51
N ASP A 196 5.51 -18.78 -11.49
CA ASP A 196 6.98 -18.72 -11.45
C ASP A 196 7.51 -18.52 -12.88
N PRO A 197 8.13 -17.37 -13.19
CA PRO A 197 8.64 -17.09 -14.54
C PRO A 197 9.77 -18.06 -14.98
N ASN A 198 10.39 -18.74 -14.02
CA ASN A 198 11.46 -19.71 -14.31
C ASN A 198 10.94 -21.14 -14.49
N ASN A 199 9.72 -21.43 -14.00
CA ASN A 199 9.13 -22.77 -13.99
C ASN A 199 7.64 -22.71 -14.34
N SER A 200 7.32 -22.59 -15.62
CA SER A 200 5.92 -22.54 -16.10
C SER A 200 5.19 -23.87 -15.89
N GLY A 201 3.85 -23.81 -15.91
CA GLY A 201 2.96 -24.97 -15.73
C GLY A 201 2.47 -25.19 -14.31
N LYS A 202 2.92 -24.38 -13.35
CA LYS A 202 2.46 -24.31 -11.97
C LYS A 202 2.29 -22.87 -11.54
N GLY A 203 1.53 -22.61 -10.47
CA GLY A 203 1.29 -21.24 -10.03
C GLY A 203 0.24 -21.13 -8.94
N PHE A 204 -0.23 -19.90 -8.76
CA PHE A 204 -1.11 -19.54 -7.68
C PHE A 204 -2.32 -18.76 -8.21
N LEU A 205 -3.47 -18.98 -7.62
CA LEU A 205 -4.57 -18.01 -7.61
C LEU A 205 -4.55 -17.31 -6.27
N ILE A 206 -4.47 -16.00 -6.32
CA ILE A 206 -4.52 -15.13 -5.14
C ILE A 206 -5.80 -14.31 -5.21
N GLU A 207 -6.50 -14.24 -4.09
CA GLU A 207 -7.65 -13.36 -3.91
C GLU A 207 -7.47 -12.55 -2.63
N VAL A 208 -7.58 -11.24 -2.74
CA VAL A 208 -7.67 -10.30 -1.62
C VAL A 208 -9.13 -9.94 -1.46
N ALA A 209 -9.74 -10.42 -0.39
CA ALA A 209 -11.19 -10.33 -0.16
C ALA A 209 -11.50 -9.96 1.30
N HIS A 210 -12.74 -9.64 1.56
CA HIS A 210 -13.31 -9.60 2.91
C HIS A 210 -14.14 -10.86 3.16
N ALA A 211 -14.28 -11.25 4.43
CA ALA A 211 -15.27 -12.24 4.79
C ALA A 211 -16.67 -11.72 4.37
N ALA A 212 -17.49 -12.59 3.79
CA ALA A 212 -18.80 -12.22 3.29
C ALA A 212 -19.64 -11.49 4.35
N GLY A 213 -20.16 -10.32 3.98
CA GLY A 213 -21.00 -9.49 4.86
C GLY A 213 -20.27 -8.69 5.93
N THR A 214 -18.94 -8.53 5.84
CA THR A 214 -18.14 -7.74 6.79
C THR A 214 -17.19 -6.78 6.07
N ASP A 215 -16.92 -5.62 6.71
CA ASP A 215 -15.82 -4.71 6.39
C ASP A 215 -14.63 -4.92 7.35
N ALA A 216 -14.51 -6.13 7.91
CA ALA A 216 -13.43 -6.53 8.79
C ALA A 216 -12.06 -6.46 8.07
N ASN A 217 -10.99 -6.87 8.76
CA ASN A 217 -9.69 -7.00 8.13
C ASN A 217 -9.78 -7.88 6.87
N PRO A 218 -9.07 -7.50 5.81
CA PRO A 218 -9.06 -8.30 4.59
C PRO A 218 -8.44 -9.68 4.85
N MET A 219 -8.79 -10.61 3.98
CA MET A 219 -8.24 -11.97 3.96
C MET A 219 -7.50 -12.20 2.66
N LEU A 220 -6.42 -12.94 2.76
CA LEU A 220 -5.70 -13.48 1.60
C LEU A 220 -6.13 -14.93 1.42
N VAL A 221 -6.76 -15.23 0.28
CA VAL A 221 -7.08 -16.58 -0.16
C VAL A 221 -6.01 -17.00 -1.15
N VAL A 222 -5.46 -18.20 -0.96
CA VAL A 222 -4.43 -18.78 -1.82
C VAL A 222 -4.87 -20.12 -2.30
N SER A 223 -4.86 -20.35 -3.61
CA SER A 223 -4.87 -21.68 -4.20
C SER A 223 -3.54 -21.87 -4.94
N TRP A 224 -2.77 -22.88 -4.54
CA TRP A 224 -1.48 -23.21 -5.14
C TRP A 224 -1.58 -24.52 -5.90
N TYR A 225 -1.26 -24.48 -7.19
CA TYR A 225 -1.24 -25.62 -8.10
C TYR A 225 0.21 -26.00 -8.41
N ASP A 226 0.59 -27.23 -8.11
CA ASP A 226 1.94 -27.75 -8.34
C ASP A 226 1.89 -29.26 -8.66
N PHE A 227 3.05 -29.91 -8.73
CA PHE A 227 3.18 -31.33 -8.96
C PHE A 227 3.97 -31.98 -7.81
N PHE A 228 3.55 -33.18 -7.44
CA PHE A 228 4.30 -34.07 -6.54
C PHE A 228 4.31 -35.48 -7.10
N GLU A 229 5.48 -36.08 -7.29
CA GLU A 229 5.68 -37.40 -7.86
C GLU A 229 4.95 -37.62 -9.21
N GLY A 230 4.99 -36.59 -10.09
CA GLY A 230 4.36 -36.62 -11.40
C GLY A 230 2.84 -36.47 -11.42
N ARG A 231 2.21 -36.20 -10.28
CA ARG A 231 0.76 -35.98 -10.17
C ARG A 231 0.50 -34.52 -9.81
N GLN A 232 -0.54 -33.96 -10.42
CA GLN A 232 -1.04 -32.64 -10.04
C GLN A 232 -1.58 -32.68 -8.61
N ILE A 233 -1.17 -31.70 -7.82
CA ILE A 233 -1.68 -31.42 -6.48
C ILE A 233 -2.13 -29.96 -6.41
N TRP A 234 -3.04 -29.69 -5.51
CA TRP A 234 -3.41 -28.32 -5.19
C TRP A 234 -3.60 -28.17 -3.68
N MET A 235 -3.18 -27.04 -3.19
CA MET A 235 -3.28 -26.64 -1.80
C MET A 235 -4.08 -25.36 -1.71
N ILE A 236 -4.83 -25.20 -0.64
CA ILE A 236 -5.61 -24.01 -0.37
C ILE A 236 -5.32 -23.50 1.04
N GLY A 237 -5.34 -22.19 1.21
CA GLY A 237 -5.25 -21.55 2.50
C GLY A 237 -5.91 -20.20 2.53
N ILE A 238 -6.26 -19.77 3.72
CA ILE A 238 -6.87 -18.46 3.99
C ILE A 238 -6.25 -17.91 5.25
N ALA A 239 -5.86 -16.63 5.22
CA ALA A 239 -5.38 -15.92 6.40
C ALA A 239 -5.86 -14.48 6.42
N PRO A 240 -6.33 -13.95 7.57
CA PRO A 240 -6.61 -12.52 7.74
C PRO A 240 -5.30 -11.74 7.80
N PHE A 241 -5.33 -10.47 7.37
CA PHE A 241 -4.21 -9.56 7.51
C PHE A 241 -4.69 -8.12 7.81
N ALA A 242 -3.81 -7.32 8.40
CA ALA A 242 -4.10 -5.91 8.65
C ALA A 242 -3.83 -5.05 7.40
N TRP A 243 -4.61 -4.01 7.17
CA TRP A 243 -4.31 -3.02 6.15
C TRP A 243 -2.89 -2.45 6.31
N GLY A 244 -2.15 -2.34 5.20
CA GLY A 244 -0.76 -1.93 5.21
C GLY A 244 0.25 -3.08 5.41
N ALA A 245 -0.19 -4.30 5.71
CA ALA A 245 0.69 -5.47 5.76
C ALA A 245 1.35 -5.70 4.40
N HIS A 246 2.66 -5.95 4.40
CA HIS A 246 3.44 -6.23 3.20
C HIS A 246 3.70 -7.72 2.99
N GLN A 247 3.42 -8.52 4.02
CA GLN A 247 3.49 -9.99 3.94
C GLN A 247 2.44 -10.62 4.85
N VAL A 248 2.03 -11.85 4.50
CA VAL A 248 1.10 -12.67 5.27
C VAL A 248 1.56 -14.12 5.22
N GLU A 249 1.56 -14.79 6.36
CA GLU A 249 1.73 -16.23 6.46
C GLU A 249 0.36 -16.91 6.37
N VAL A 250 0.18 -17.77 5.37
CA VAL A 250 -1.06 -18.50 5.09
C VAL A 250 -0.84 -19.97 5.41
N PRO A 251 -1.57 -20.57 6.38
CA PRO A 251 -1.57 -22.00 6.57
C PRO A 251 -2.21 -22.69 5.36
N LEU A 252 -1.56 -23.72 4.84
CA LEU A 252 -2.02 -24.45 3.69
C LEU A 252 -2.50 -25.86 4.07
N GLN A 253 -3.60 -26.26 3.46
CA GLN A 253 -4.11 -27.62 3.53
C GLN A 253 -4.18 -28.26 2.13
N ILE A 254 -4.08 -29.58 2.09
CA ILE A 254 -4.32 -30.38 0.90
C ILE A 254 -5.47 -31.35 1.19
N SER A 255 -6.30 -31.60 0.18
CA SER A 255 -7.39 -32.56 0.27
C SER A 255 -7.24 -33.65 -0.81
N THR A 256 -7.59 -34.85 -0.44
CA THR A 256 -7.54 -36.07 -1.30
C THR A 256 -8.78 -36.88 -1.10
N GLY A 257 -8.94 -37.99 -1.86
CA GLY A 257 -10.11 -38.85 -1.83
C GLY A 257 -11.24 -38.33 -2.73
N ALA A 258 -12.43 -38.81 -2.56
CA ALA A 258 -13.61 -38.54 -3.35
C ALA A 258 -13.44 -38.76 -4.89
N GLN A 259 -14.53 -38.80 -5.60
CA GLN A 259 -14.56 -38.98 -7.05
C GLN A 259 -15.12 -37.75 -7.73
N PHE A 260 -14.72 -37.54 -8.97
CA PHE A 260 -15.23 -36.41 -9.77
C PHE A 260 -16.69 -36.62 -10.18
N GLY A 261 -17.45 -35.54 -10.26
CA GLY A 261 -18.79 -35.49 -10.83
C GLY A 261 -19.88 -36.10 -9.94
N PRO A 262 -20.90 -36.76 -10.52
CA PRO A 262 -22.08 -37.29 -9.79
C PRO A 262 -21.75 -38.31 -8.71
N ALA A 263 -20.59 -38.96 -8.79
CA ALA A 263 -20.12 -39.92 -7.78
C ALA A 263 -19.39 -39.27 -6.60
N PHE A 264 -19.34 -37.94 -6.52
CA PHE A 264 -18.71 -37.21 -5.42
C PHE A 264 -19.38 -37.55 -4.09
N ASN A 265 -18.60 -38.00 -3.13
CA ASN A 265 -19.05 -38.25 -1.78
C ASN A 265 -18.15 -37.45 -0.79
N PRO A 266 -18.70 -36.43 -0.11
CA PRO A 266 -17.92 -35.57 0.80
C PRO A 266 -17.31 -36.35 1.99
N ASN A 267 -17.90 -37.50 2.38
CA ASN A 267 -17.38 -38.35 3.44
C ASN A 267 -16.10 -39.12 3.05
N GLN A 268 -15.73 -39.10 1.78
CA GLN A 268 -14.49 -39.70 1.27
C GLN A 268 -13.37 -38.66 1.15
N VAL A 269 -13.66 -37.39 1.38
CA VAL A 269 -12.63 -36.34 1.39
C VAL A 269 -11.80 -36.46 2.67
N THR A 270 -10.50 -36.58 2.49
CA THR A 270 -9.51 -36.52 3.58
C THR A 270 -8.68 -35.25 3.40
N SER A 271 -8.66 -34.40 4.43
CA SER A 271 -7.89 -33.16 4.41
C SER A 271 -6.73 -33.24 5.41
N ASN A 272 -5.55 -32.78 5.00
CA ASN A 272 -4.42 -32.51 5.88
C ASN A 272 -4.30 -30.99 6.10
N PRO A 273 -4.79 -30.46 7.23
CA PRO A 273 -4.74 -29.02 7.53
C PRO A 273 -3.33 -28.54 7.88
N ASN A 274 -2.40 -29.43 8.15
CA ASN A 274 -1.02 -29.16 8.53
C ASN A 274 -0.04 -29.51 7.40
N TRP A 275 -0.49 -29.37 6.14
CA TRP A 275 0.37 -29.66 4.99
C TRP A 275 1.59 -28.73 4.95
N GLY A 276 1.41 -27.44 5.25
CA GLY A 276 2.48 -26.47 5.25
C GLY A 276 1.99 -25.05 5.47
N ARG A 277 2.89 -24.10 5.18
CA ARG A 277 2.64 -22.66 5.28
C ARG A 277 3.26 -21.96 4.08
N LEU A 278 2.63 -20.88 3.64
CA LEU A 278 3.11 -20.00 2.58
C LEU A 278 3.21 -18.58 3.12
N THR A 279 4.40 -17.99 3.10
CA THR A 279 4.56 -16.56 3.31
C THR A 279 4.47 -15.85 1.97
N VAL A 280 3.40 -15.10 1.77
CA VAL A 280 3.15 -14.29 0.58
C VAL A 280 3.68 -12.89 0.81
N ARG A 281 4.57 -12.42 -0.05
CA ARG A 281 5.12 -11.05 -0.05
C ARG A 281 5.14 -10.52 -1.47
N PHE A 282 4.51 -9.36 -1.69
CA PHE A 282 4.59 -8.65 -2.95
C PHE A 282 5.67 -7.57 -2.89
N THR A 283 6.40 -7.38 -3.96
CA THR A 283 7.43 -6.33 -4.10
C THR A 283 6.96 -5.17 -4.96
N SER A 284 5.93 -5.42 -5.76
CA SER A 284 5.19 -4.43 -6.55
C SER A 284 3.76 -4.93 -6.75
N CYS A 285 2.97 -4.25 -7.56
CA CYS A 285 1.62 -4.70 -7.90
C CYS A 285 1.59 -5.94 -8.81
N ASP A 286 2.70 -6.32 -9.46
CA ASP A 286 2.79 -7.43 -10.42
C ASP A 286 3.95 -8.41 -10.17
N THR A 287 4.76 -8.18 -9.14
CA THR A 287 5.87 -9.06 -8.75
C THR A 287 5.85 -9.37 -7.27
N GLY A 288 6.40 -10.53 -6.90
CA GLY A 288 6.47 -10.96 -5.51
C GLY A 288 7.45 -12.09 -5.29
N SER A 289 7.51 -12.52 -4.04
CA SER A 289 8.32 -13.66 -3.59
C SER A 289 7.52 -14.44 -2.56
N PHE A 290 7.22 -15.70 -2.85
CA PHE A 290 6.45 -16.58 -1.98
C PHE A 290 7.36 -17.65 -1.40
N SER A 291 7.48 -17.68 -0.07
CA SER A 291 8.31 -18.65 0.64
C SER A 291 7.43 -19.69 1.32
N TYR A 292 7.78 -20.97 1.20
CA TYR A 292 6.99 -22.05 1.77
C TYR A 292 7.80 -22.98 2.64
N THR A 293 7.13 -23.57 3.61
CA THR A 293 7.60 -24.73 4.40
C THR A 293 6.47 -25.74 4.44
N SER A 294 6.74 -26.97 4.03
CA SER A 294 5.73 -28.04 3.93
C SER A 294 6.31 -29.41 4.24
N ILE A 295 5.43 -30.41 4.32
CA ILE A 295 5.84 -31.82 4.45
C ILE A 295 6.64 -32.33 3.24
N TYR A 296 6.61 -31.60 2.10
CA TYR A 296 7.35 -31.94 0.87
C TYR A 296 8.65 -31.16 0.71
N GLY A 297 8.97 -30.26 1.66
CA GLY A 297 10.18 -29.44 1.64
C GLY A 297 9.89 -27.96 1.85
N ASN A 298 10.91 -27.14 1.63
CA ASN A 298 10.85 -25.69 1.75
C ASN A 298 11.50 -25.00 0.55
N GLY A 299 11.17 -23.75 0.34
CA GLY A 299 11.74 -22.98 -0.75
C GLY A 299 11.14 -21.58 -0.86
N THR A 300 11.68 -20.84 -1.83
CA THR A 300 11.19 -19.51 -2.20
C THR A 300 11.00 -19.45 -3.71
N ILE A 301 9.84 -18.98 -4.13
CA ILE A 301 9.40 -18.92 -5.52
C ILE A 301 9.27 -17.45 -5.88
N PRO A 302 10.08 -16.93 -6.83
CA PRO A 302 9.80 -15.63 -7.42
C PRO A 302 8.52 -15.73 -8.24
N VAL A 303 7.62 -14.77 -8.09
CA VAL A 303 6.34 -14.80 -8.78
C VAL A 303 6.10 -13.52 -9.56
N LYS A 304 5.38 -13.68 -10.67
CA LYS A 304 4.88 -12.59 -11.50
C LYS A 304 3.40 -12.77 -11.75
N ALA A 305 2.65 -11.68 -11.80
CA ALA A 305 1.24 -11.71 -12.18
C ALA A 305 1.09 -12.09 -13.66
N LEU A 306 0.24 -13.06 -13.95
CA LEU A 306 -0.17 -13.44 -15.30
C LEU A 306 -1.39 -12.63 -15.75
N THR A 307 -2.25 -12.27 -14.80
CA THR A 307 -3.47 -11.49 -15.02
C THR A 307 -3.47 -10.28 -14.09
N SER A 308 -4.38 -9.36 -14.32
CA SER A 308 -4.66 -8.24 -13.40
C SER A 308 -6.17 -8.03 -13.32
N PRO A 309 -6.71 -7.55 -12.19
CA PRO A 309 -8.11 -7.16 -12.11
C PRO A 309 -8.45 -6.08 -13.13
N THR A 310 -9.66 -6.15 -13.70
CA THR A 310 -10.13 -5.13 -14.66
C THR A 310 -10.36 -3.75 -14.01
N THR A 311 -10.53 -3.73 -12.68
CA THR A 311 -10.79 -2.52 -11.89
C THR A 311 -9.52 -1.86 -11.36
N GLU A 312 -8.38 -2.55 -11.40
CA GLU A 312 -7.11 -2.08 -10.88
C GLU A 312 -6.02 -2.19 -11.96
N SER A 313 -5.04 -1.31 -11.91
CA SER A 313 -3.94 -1.29 -12.89
C SER A 313 -2.61 -1.07 -12.18
N CYS A 314 -1.60 -1.83 -12.57
CA CYS A 314 -0.21 -1.63 -12.16
C CYS A 314 0.46 -0.47 -12.90
N THR A 315 -0.08 -0.04 -14.02
CA THR A 315 0.46 1.10 -14.75
C THR A 315 0.10 2.37 -14.00
N GLY A 316 1.12 3.05 -13.48
CA GLY A 316 0.99 4.47 -13.19
C GLY A 316 0.51 5.18 -14.45
N GLY A 317 -0.53 5.99 -14.31
CA GLY A 317 -1.01 6.82 -15.40
C GLY A 317 0.06 7.78 -15.90
#